data_161b9ce1fc3c7699a24000dd55532324
#
_entry.id   161b9ce1fc3c7699a24000dd55532324
#
_cell.length_a   1.000
_cell.length_b   1.000
_cell.length_c   1.000
_cell.angle_alpha   90.00
_cell.angle_beta   90.00
_cell.angle_gamma   90.00
#
_symmetry.space_group_name_H-M   'P 1'
#
loop_
_entity.id
_entity.type
_entity.pdbx_description
1 polymer ?
#
loop_
_entity_poly.entity_id
_entity_poly.type
_entity_poly.pdbx_seq_one_letter_code
_entity_poly.pdbx_strand_id
1 'polypeptide(L)'
;MSVWNRKFRIVVSLGVLGALLAVFACSPGGTGTNSATIPLQGMGATFPNPLYQKWVSEYGKLHSNIKIDYQSQGSGAGIKQIKEQTVDFGASDAPMKDEDLKSAPGEILHIPTVLGAVVITYNLAGVTEKIHFSPELVADIFLGKVKKWNDPKIAAENTGLKLPASDITVVHRSEGSGTSAVFTDYLSKVSPEWKEKVGAGPSPSWPVGIGGKGNEGVTGQVKNTPNTIGYVELAYAVQNKLPVALVKNSNGAFVEPSIDSVTAA
;
A
#
# COMPACT_ATOMS: atom_id res chain seq x y z
N MET A 1 -27.21 -53.83 -31.45
CA MET A 1 -26.22 -54.91 -31.44
C MET A 1 -25.12 -54.48 -30.47
N SER A 2 -24.77 -55.08 -29.41
CA SER A 2 -25.02 -56.33 -28.71
C SER A 2 -24.82 -56.09 -27.22
N VAL A 3 -25.76 -56.57 -26.47
CA VAL A 3 -25.82 -56.69 -25.03
C VAL A 3 -24.74 -57.67 -24.55
N TRP A 4 -24.07 -57.43 -23.43
CA TRP A 4 -23.70 -58.52 -22.56
C TRP A 4 -23.69 -58.15 -21.07
N ASN A 5 -24.70 -58.68 -20.40
CA ASN A 5 -24.86 -58.94 -18.99
C ASN A 5 -23.82 -59.92 -18.48
N ARG A 6 -23.28 -59.76 -17.30
CA ARG A 6 -22.94 -60.92 -16.44
C ARG A 6 -23.16 -60.61 -14.95
N LYS A 7 -24.00 -61.43 -14.45
CA LYS A 7 -24.60 -61.58 -13.12
C LYS A 7 -23.58 -62.06 -12.05
N PHE A 8 -23.84 -61.60 -10.84
CA PHE A 8 -23.93 -62.36 -9.58
C PHE A 8 -22.80 -63.32 -9.18
N ARG A 9 -22.22 -63.06 -7.99
CA ARG A 9 -22.06 -64.12 -6.97
C ARG A 9 -21.95 -63.49 -5.58
N ILE A 10 -23.02 -63.75 -4.77
CA ILE A 10 -23.05 -63.61 -3.32
C ILE A 10 -22.33 -64.84 -2.76
N VAL A 11 -21.40 -64.62 -1.82
CA VAL A 11 -20.95 -65.67 -0.90
C VAL A 11 -21.14 -65.16 0.52
N VAL A 12 -22.12 -65.80 1.18
CA VAL A 12 -22.36 -65.74 2.61
C VAL A 12 -21.40 -66.69 3.29
N SER A 13 -20.65 -66.19 4.26
CA SER A 13 -19.98 -67.07 5.24
C SER A 13 -20.24 -66.50 6.64
N LEU A 14 -21.08 -67.22 7.37
CA LEU A 14 -21.25 -67.16 8.83
C LEU A 14 -19.99 -67.77 9.48
N GLY A 15 -19.57 -67.12 10.58
CA GLY A 15 -18.75 -67.82 11.53
C GLY A 15 -18.01 -67.01 12.53
N VAL A 16 -18.43 -67.17 13.77
CA VAL A 16 -17.67 -67.13 15.01
C VAL A 16 -17.66 -65.80 15.81
N LEU A 17 -18.49 -65.84 16.81
CA LEU A 17 -18.60 -65.05 18.01
C LEU A 17 -17.28 -65.10 18.81
N GLY A 18 -16.60 -63.98 18.99
CA GLY A 18 -15.46 -63.84 19.90
C GLY A 18 -15.62 -62.55 20.72
N ALA A 19 -16.05 -62.71 21.97
CA ALA A 19 -16.15 -61.66 22.94
C ALA A 19 -14.74 -61.16 23.32
N LEU A 20 -14.39 -59.91 22.93
CA LEU A 20 -13.24 -59.21 23.45
C LEU A 20 -13.75 -58.01 24.25
N LEU A 21 -13.64 -58.07 25.57
CA LEU A 21 -13.79 -56.98 26.51
C LEU A 21 -12.76 -55.90 26.18
N ALA A 22 -13.18 -54.84 25.51
CA ALA A 22 -12.39 -53.63 25.39
C ALA A 22 -12.52 -52.84 26.68
N VAL A 23 -11.45 -52.81 27.47
CA VAL A 23 -11.27 -51.92 28.61
C VAL A 23 -11.24 -50.47 28.07
N PHE A 24 -12.31 -49.72 28.26
CA PHE A 24 -12.30 -48.26 28.07
C PHE A 24 -11.37 -47.66 29.13
N ALA A 25 -10.12 -47.42 28.77
CA ALA A 25 -9.26 -46.47 29.51
C ALA A 25 -9.82 -45.09 29.29
N CYS A 26 -10.53 -44.54 30.27
CA CYS A 26 -10.80 -43.10 30.39
C CYS A 26 -9.46 -42.37 30.52
N SER A 27 -8.89 -41.92 29.43
CA SER A 27 -7.91 -40.82 29.47
C SER A 27 -8.64 -39.59 29.95
N PRO A 28 -8.15 -38.87 31.00
CA PRO A 28 -8.67 -37.58 31.36
C PRO A 28 -8.39 -36.66 30.16
N GLY A 29 -9.42 -36.42 29.38
CA GLY A 29 -9.38 -35.45 28.29
C GLY A 29 -9.00 -34.09 28.87
N GLY A 30 -7.78 -33.67 28.59
CA GLY A 30 -7.40 -32.29 28.80
C GLY A 30 -8.41 -31.41 28.10
N THR A 31 -9.18 -30.64 28.85
CA THR A 31 -10.02 -29.54 28.34
C THR A 31 -9.10 -28.46 27.79
N GLY A 32 -8.44 -28.74 26.69
CA GLY A 32 -7.92 -27.70 25.84
C GLY A 32 -9.14 -26.96 25.32
N THR A 33 -9.39 -25.76 25.84
CA THR A 33 -10.34 -24.82 25.27
C THR A 33 -9.87 -24.54 23.85
N ASN A 34 -10.39 -25.29 22.90
CA ASN A 34 -10.26 -24.94 21.48
C ASN A 34 -11.05 -23.65 21.28
N SER A 35 -10.42 -22.51 21.60
CA SER A 35 -10.98 -21.22 21.21
C SER A 35 -11.11 -21.23 19.70
N ALA A 36 -12.36 -21.12 19.21
CA ALA A 36 -12.62 -21.05 17.78
C ALA A 36 -11.75 -19.95 17.14
N THR A 37 -11.14 -20.25 16.01
CA THR A 37 -10.37 -19.26 15.27
C THR A 37 -11.31 -18.20 14.70
N ILE A 38 -11.00 -16.95 14.94
CA ILE A 38 -11.74 -15.77 14.44
C ILE A 38 -10.90 -15.18 13.30
N PRO A 39 -11.30 -15.35 12.04
CA PRO A 39 -10.66 -14.68 10.92
C PRO A 39 -11.17 -13.23 10.84
N LEU A 40 -10.27 -12.28 10.59
CA LEU A 40 -10.57 -10.90 10.26
C LEU A 40 -9.86 -10.56 8.94
N GLN A 41 -10.63 -10.08 7.98
CA GLN A 41 -10.12 -9.71 6.65
C GLN A 41 -10.14 -8.20 6.48
N GLY A 42 -9.01 -7.63 6.12
CA GLY A 42 -8.86 -6.23 5.80
C GLY A 42 -8.28 -6.01 4.41
N MET A 43 -8.65 -4.91 3.78
CA MET A 43 -8.07 -4.53 2.49
C MET A 43 -7.95 -3.01 2.38
N GLY A 44 -6.97 -2.54 1.63
CA GLY A 44 -6.92 -1.13 1.29
C GLY A 44 -5.54 -0.54 1.15
N ALA A 45 -5.36 0.64 1.73
CA ALA A 45 -4.18 1.48 1.57
C ALA A 45 -2.85 0.73 1.74
N THR A 46 -1.92 0.99 0.83
CA THR A 46 -0.55 0.45 0.94
C THR A 46 0.32 1.30 1.88
N PHE A 47 -0.07 2.54 2.14
CA PHE A 47 0.62 3.47 3.02
C PHE A 47 0.88 2.88 4.42
N PRO A 48 -0.13 2.37 5.18
CA PRO A 48 0.08 1.83 6.51
C PRO A 48 0.62 0.39 6.50
N ASN A 49 0.71 -0.28 5.35
CA ASN A 49 0.96 -1.71 5.27
C ASN A 49 2.20 -2.18 6.06
N PRO A 50 3.39 -1.52 6.00
CA PRO A 50 4.55 -1.96 6.78
C PRO A 50 4.26 -2.03 8.29
N LEU A 51 3.52 -1.06 8.83
CA LEU A 51 3.14 -1.02 10.23
C LEU A 51 2.03 -2.03 10.54
N TYR A 52 1.02 -2.16 9.67
CA TYR A 52 -0.05 -3.14 9.85
C TYR A 52 0.47 -4.58 9.89
N GLN A 53 1.40 -4.94 9.02
CA GLN A 53 2.04 -6.26 9.05
C GLN A 53 2.75 -6.52 10.38
N LYS A 54 3.42 -5.49 10.92
CA LYS A 54 4.05 -5.59 12.24
C LYS A 54 3.01 -5.76 13.35
N TRP A 55 1.95 -4.95 13.35
CA TRP A 55 0.87 -5.06 14.33
C TRP A 55 0.17 -6.42 14.27
N VAL A 56 -0.19 -6.90 13.09
CA VAL A 56 -0.80 -8.22 12.90
C VAL A 56 0.09 -9.33 13.47
N SER A 57 1.39 -9.27 13.18
CA SER A 57 2.35 -10.24 13.71
C SER A 57 2.43 -10.21 15.22
N GLU A 58 2.53 -9.03 15.85
CA GLU A 58 2.64 -8.92 17.32
C GLU A 58 1.31 -9.25 18.00
N TYR A 59 0.18 -8.79 17.46
CA TYR A 59 -1.14 -9.09 17.99
C TYR A 59 -1.45 -10.59 17.95
N GLY A 60 -1.07 -11.28 16.87
CA GLY A 60 -1.26 -12.72 16.74
C GLY A 60 -0.48 -13.57 17.73
N LYS A 61 0.64 -13.04 18.28
CA LYS A 61 1.37 -13.68 19.41
C LYS A 61 0.59 -13.62 20.71
N LEU A 62 -0.14 -12.54 20.94
CA LEU A 62 -0.94 -12.32 22.15
C LEU A 62 -2.33 -12.97 22.06
N HIS A 63 -2.89 -13.05 20.84
CA HIS A 63 -4.24 -13.54 20.57
C HIS A 63 -4.21 -14.60 19.46
N SER A 64 -3.69 -15.78 19.79
CA SER A 64 -3.42 -16.86 18.80
C SER A 64 -4.68 -17.37 18.09
N ASN A 65 -5.86 -17.16 18.66
CA ASN A 65 -7.16 -17.51 18.08
C ASN A 65 -7.70 -16.45 17.10
N ILE A 66 -7.10 -15.25 17.02
CA ILE A 66 -7.49 -14.21 16.06
C ILE A 66 -6.50 -14.22 14.90
N LYS A 67 -7.01 -14.35 13.67
CA LYS A 67 -6.22 -14.37 12.46
C LYS A 67 -6.59 -13.16 11.60
N ILE A 68 -5.71 -12.19 11.51
CA ILE A 68 -5.91 -11.00 10.71
C ILE A 68 -5.17 -11.15 9.40
N ASP A 69 -5.87 -11.05 8.28
CA ASP A 69 -5.31 -10.97 6.92
C ASP A 69 -5.56 -9.57 6.37
N TYR A 70 -4.49 -8.85 6.05
CA TYR A 70 -4.58 -7.52 5.45
C TYR A 70 -3.97 -7.51 4.04
N GLN A 71 -4.79 -7.15 3.06
CA GLN A 71 -4.40 -7.09 1.66
C GLN A 71 -4.11 -5.64 1.24
N SER A 72 -2.85 -5.36 0.96
CA SER A 72 -2.34 -4.06 0.49
C SER A 72 -2.65 -3.87 -1.00
N GLN A 73 -3.82 -3.29 -1.34
CA GLN A 73 -4.32 -3.17 -2.72
C GLN A 73 -4.60 -1.71 -3.16
N GLY A 74 -4.40 -0.74 -2.26
CA GLY A 74 -4.69 0.67 -2.47
C GLY A 74 -6.01 1.11 -1.83
N SER A 75 -6.10 2.41 -1.47
CA SER A 75 -7.26 2.99 -0.77
C SER A 75 -8.57 2.80 -1.54
N GLY A 76 -8.53 2.91 -2.88
CA GLY A 76 -9.71 2.68 -3.71
C GLY A 76 -10.28 1.27 -3.57
N ALA A 77 -9.43 0.24 -3.46
CA ALA A 77 -9.86 -1.12 -3.20
C ALA A 77 -10.48 -1.26 -1.80
N GLY A 78 -9.86 -0.65 -0.78
CA GLY A 78 -10.39 -0.65 0.60
C GLY A 78 -11.79 -0.05 0.70
N ILE A 79 -11.99 1.14 0.11
CA ILE A 79 -13.29 1.81 0.06
C ILE A 79 -14.32 0.95 -0.67
N LYS A 80 -13.96 0.36 -1.80
CA LYS A 80 -14.85 -0.50 -2.57
C LYS A 80 -15.28 -1.72 -1.77
N GLN A 81 -14.33 -2.46 -1.21
CA GLN A 81 -14.60 -3.73 -0.54
C GLN A 81 -15.38 -3.55 0.77
N ILE A 82 -15.14 -2.47 1.53
CA ILE A 82 -15.95 -2.19 2.74
C ILE A 82 -17.39 -1.82 2.36
N LYS A 83 -17.62 -1.09 1.27
CA LYS A 83 -18.96 -0.79 0.75
C LYS A 83 -19.67 -2.05 0.26
N GLU A 84 -18.96 -2.98 -0.34
CA GLU A 84 -19.49 -4.27 -0.81
C GLU A 84 -19.64 -5.30 0.33
N GLN A 85 -19.22 -4.95 1.56
CA GLN A 85 -19.25 -5.84 2.75
C GLN A 85 -18.50 -7.16 2.55
N THR A 86 -17.41 -7.13 1.79
CA THR A 86 -16.57 -8.31 1.50
C THR A 86 -15.36 -8.41 2.40
N VAL A 87 -15.14 -7.40 3.25
CA VAL A 87 -14.08 -7.36 4.27
C VAL A 87 -14.61 -6.82 5.58
N ASP A 88 -13.96 -7.15 6.69
CA ASP A 88 -14.33 -6.67 8.02
C ASP A 88 -13.90 -5.23 8.26
N PHE A 89 -12.79 -4.80 7.62
CA PHE A 89 -12.34 -3.42 7.66
C PHE A 89 -11.66 -2.99 6.36
N GLY A 90 -11.85 -1.73 6.00
CA GLY A 90 -11.17 -1.07 4.88
C GLY A 90 -10.12 -0.09 5.39
N ALA A 91 -9.00 0.10 4.68
CA ALA A 91 -8.05 1.15 4.99
C ALA A 91 -7.91 2.14 3.84
N SER A 92 -7.83 3.43 4.19
CA SER A 92 -7.67 4.53 3.23
C SER A 92 -6.81 5.64 3.84
N ASP A 93 -5.97 6.28 3.02
CA ASP A 93 -5.14 7.42 3.43
C ASP A 93 -5.94 8.74 3.41
N ALA A 94 -7.14 8.70 2.83
CA ALA A 94 -8.08 9.81 2.86
C ALA A 94 -9.44 9.33 3.37
N PRO A 95 -10.21 10.16 4.08
CA PRO A 95 -11.57 9.80 4.48
C PRO A 95 -12.45 9.53 3.26
N MET A 96 -13.44 8.68 3.45
CA MET A 96 -14.45 8.45 2.42
C MET A 96 -15.23 9.75 2.16
N LYS A 97 -15.56 9.99 0.90
CA LYS A 97 -16.40 11.11 0.51
C LYS A 97 -17.84 10.92 1.01
N ASP A 98 -18.53 12.00 1.24
CA ASP A 98 -19.94 11.97 1.68
C ASP A 98 -20.85 11.15 0.74
N GLU A 99 -20.56 11.18 -0.56
CA GLU A 99 -21.29 10.39 -1.56
C GLU A 99 -21.08 8.88 -1.36
N ASP A 100 -19.85 8.48 -1.04
CA ASP A 100 -19.51 7.09 -0.74
C ASP A 100 -20.14 6.64 0.58
N LEU A 101 -20.12 7.49 1.60
CA LEU A 101 -20.76 7.22 2.89
C LEU A 101 -22.27 7.05 2.74
N LYS A 102 -22.94 7.95 2.00
CA LYS A 102 -24.37 7.88 1.73
C LYS A 102 -24.79 6.63 0.96
N SER A 103 -23.91 6.10 0.12
CA SER A 103 -24.16 4.90 -0.67
C SER A 103 -23.69 3.61 0.00
N ALA A 104 -23.10 3.69 1.18
CA ALA A 104 -22.72 2.51 1.95
C ALA A 104 -23.97 1.80 2.53
N PRO A 105 -23.99 0.47 2.61
CA PRO A 105 -25.12 -0.30 3.11
C PRO A 105 -25.34 -0.21 4.63
N GLY A 106 -24.46 0.49 5.35
CA GLY A 106 -24.52 0.72 6.80
C GLY A 106 -23.64 1.86 7.22
N GLU A 107 -23.61 2.13 8.52
CA GLU A 107 -22.75 3.16 9.10
C GLU A 107 -21.27 2.78 8.96
N ILE A 108 -20.45 3.70 8.47
CA ILE A 108 -18.99 3.54 8.36
C ILE A 108 -18.31 4.44 9.38
N LEU A 109 -17.54 3.84 10.29
CA LEU A 109 -16.74 4.56 11.26
C LEU A 109 -15.32 4.79 10.70
N HIS A 110 -14.85 6.03 10.76
CA HIS A 110 -13.46 6.38 10.46
C HIS A 110 -12.62 6.36 11.73
N ILE A 111 -11.60 5.50 11.75
CA ILE A 111 -10.69 5.35 12.90
C ILE A 111 -9.29 5.74 12.44
N PRO A 112 -8.73 6.86 12.91
CA PRO A 112 -7.32 7.21 12.65
C PRO A 112 -6.40 6.17 13.27
N THR A 113 -5.46 5.65 12.49
CA THR A 113 -4.54 4.59 12.95
C THR A 113 -3.07 4.99 12.92
N VAL A 114 -2.64 5.71 11.89
CA VAL A 114 -1.24 6.06 11.69
C VAL A 114 -1.10 7.38 10.94
N LEU A 115 -0.10 8.17 11.32
CA LEU A 115 0.39 9.32 10.57
C LEU A 115 1.70 8.94 9.88
N GLY A 116 1.95 9.53 8.71
CA GLY A 116 3.18 9.35 7.95
C GLY A 116 3.36 10.46 6.93
N ALA A 117 4.44 10.43 6.16
CA ALA A 117 4.74 11.42 5.14
C ALA A 117 4.74 10.79 3.74
N VAL A 118 4.17 11.50 2.78
CA VAL A 118 4.44 11.26 1.36
C VAL A 118 5.72 12.00 0.99
N VAL A 119 6.70 11.26 0.50
CA VAL A 119 8.03 11.80 0.18
C VAL A 119 8.36 11.65 -1.29
N ILE A 120 9.14 12.57 -1.83
CA ILE A 120 9.72 12.45 -3.16
C ILE A 120 10.97 11.60 -3.06
N THR A 121 10.99 10.51 -3.80
CA THR A 121 12.14 9.61 -3.89
C THR A 121 12.66 9.53 -5.32
N TYR A 122 13.94 9.22 -5.49
CA TYR A 122 14.55 9.19 -6.81
C TYR A 122 15.66 8.14 -6.90
N ASN A 123 16.10 7.86 -8.12
CA ASN A 123 17.27 7.02 -8.38
C ASN A 123 18.18 7.74 -9.37
N LEU A 124 19.24 8.35 -8.87
CA LEU A 124 20.17 9.14 -9.66
C LEU A 124 21.61 8.74 -9.33
N ALA A 125 22.23 7.97 -10.22
CA ALA A 125 23.57 7.47 -10.02
C ALA A 125 24.59 8.63 -9.96
N GLY A 126 25.55 8.52 -9.03
CA GLY A 126 26.62 9.49 -8.87
C GLY A 126 26.27 10.77 -8.13
N VAL A 127 25.02 10.89 -7.64
CA VAL A 127 24.60 11.98 -6.76
C VAL A 127 24.38 11.39 -5.37
N THR A 128 25.18 11.81 -4.41
CA THR A 128 25.17 11.32 -3.02
C THR A 128 24.46 12.30 -2.06
N GLU A 129 24.44 13.56 -2.44
CA GLU A 129 23.77 14.61 -1.70
C GLU A 129 22.25 14.57 -1.94
N LYS A 130 21.50 15.06 -0.98
CA LYS A 130 20.04 15.15 -1.11
C LYS A 130 19.69 16.25 -2.09
N ILE A 131 18.80 15.93 -3.04
CA ILE A 131 18.29 16.89 -4.01
C ILE A 131 17.23 17.78 -3.37
N HIS A 132 17.28 19.06 -3.68
CA HIS A 132 16.36 20.09 -3.25
C HIS A 132 15.34 20.38 -4.34
N PHE A 133 14.07 20.52 -3.97
CA PHE A 133 13.01 20.92 -4.87
C PHE A 133 12.10 21.96 -4.23
N SER A 134 11.83 23.06 -4.94
CA SER A 134 10.69 23.91 -4.61
C SER A 134 9.37 23.18 -4.95
N PRO A 135 8.25 23.57 -4.33
CA PRO A 135 6.93 23.03 -4.63
C PRO A 135 6.55 23.13 -6.12
N GLU A 136 6.84 24.27 -6.73
CA GLU A 136 6.56 24.54 -8.14
C GLU A 136 7.40 23.64 -9.06
N LEU A 137 8.65 23.38 -8.69
CA LEU A 137 9.55 22.52 -9.47
C LEU A 137 9.06 21.06 -9.42
N VAL A 138 8.59 20.58 -8.28
CA VAL A 138 7.95 19.26 -8.19
C VAL A 138 6.77 19.18 -9.15
N ALA A 139 5.88 20.17 -9.14
CA ALA A 139 4.73 20.20 -10.03
C ALA A 139 5.16 20.21 -11.52
N ASP A 140 6.16 21.01 -11.88
CA ASP A 140 6.67 21.10 -13.26
C ASP A 140 7.27 19.77 -13.75
N ILE A 141 7.93 19.01 -12.87
CA ILE A 141 8.45 17.66 -13.19
C ILE A 141 7.29 16.71 -13.48
N PHE A 142 6.29 16.65 -12.59
CA PHE A 142 5.15 15.73 -12.76
C PHE A 142 4.17 16.17 -13.88
N LEU A 143 4.20 17.45 -14.28
CA LEU A 143 3.54 17.95 -15.50
C LEU A 143 4.33 17.60 -16.78
N GLY A 144 5.56 17.09 -16.68
CA GLY A 144 6.44 16.82 -17.82
C GLY A 144 7.03 18.07 -18.48
N LYS A 145 7.05 19.21 -17.79
CA LYS A 145 7.66 20.47 -18.26
C LYS A 145 9.18 20.45 -18.06
N VAL A 146 9.63 19.90 -16.94
CA VAL A 146 11.05 19.63 -16.65
C VAL A 146 11.32 18.16 -16.97
N LYS A 147 12.15 17.94 -17.98
CA LYS A 147 12.36 16.59 -18.57
C LYS A 147 13.73 16.00 -18.31
N LYS A 148 14.69 16.82 -17.89
CA LYS A 148 16.09 16.38 -17.68
C LYS A 148 16.56 16.72 -16.28
N TRP A 149 17.39 15.87 -15.71
CA TRP A 149 17.96 16.10 -14.39
C TRP A 149 18.85 17.34 -14.30
N ASN A 150 19.56 17.68 -15.39
CA ASN A 150 20.36 18.91 -15.45
C ASN A 150 19.59 20.13 -15.96
N ASP A 151 18.24 20.10 -15.90
CA ASP A 151 17.45 21.29 -16.24
C ASP A 151 17.90 22.49 -15.39
N PRO A 152 18.02 23.71 -15.97
CA PRO A 152 18.44 24.89 -15.25
C PRO A 152 17.66 25.17 -13.98
N LYS A 153 16.35 24.82 -13.94
CA LYS A 153 15.52 24.97 -12.75
C LYS A 153 15.98 24.07 -11.61
N ILE A 154 16.31 22.80 -11.91
CA ILE A 154 16.84 21.87 -10.90
C ILE A 154 18.24 22.33 -10.47
N ALA A 155 19.11 22.69 -11.42
CA ALA A 155 20.46 23.12 -11.13
C ALA A 155 20.53 24.38 -10.25
N ALA A 156 19.61 25.32 -10.44
CA ALA A 156 19.54 26.56 -9.64
C ALA A 156 19.25 26.29 -8.15
N GLU A 157 18.46 25.26 -7.84
CA GLU A 157 18.16 24.89 -6.45
C GLU A 157 19.20 23.91 -5.85
N ASN A 158 20.10 23.39 -6.68
CA ASN A 158 21.10 22.36 -6.32
C ASN A 158 22.51 22.77 -6.74
N THR A 159 22.91 24.01 -6.37
CA THR A 159 24.20 24.55 -6.72
C THR A 159 25.35 23.68 -6.21
N GLY A 160 26.29 23.38 -7.10
CA GLY A 160 27.43 22.50 -6.77
C GLY A 160 27.21 21.02 -7.06
N LEU A 161 25.95 20.55 -7.27
CA LEU A 161 25.71 19.19 -7.68
C LEU A 161 25.99 18.98 -9.18
N LYS A 162 26.64 17.89 -9.50
CA LYS A 162 26.85 17.44 -10.90
C LYS A 162 25.65 16.62 -11.36
N LEU A 163 24.62 17.28 -11.80
CA LEU A 163 23.41 16.63 -12.30
C LEU A 163 23.63 16.08 -13.72
N PRO A 164 23.25 14.82 -14.01
CA PRO A 164 23.43 14.24 -15.35
C PRO A 164 22.44 14.81 -16.37
N ALA A 165 22.84 14.82 -17.65
CA ALA A 165 21.98 15.25 -18.76
C ALA A 165 20.93 14.19 -19.18
N SER A 166 20.62 13.24 -18.33
CA SER A 166 19.65 12.19 -18.58
C SER A 166 18.21 12.69 -18.43
N ASP A 167 17.32 12.03 -19.16
CA ASP A 167 15.88 12.27 -19.05
C ASP A 167 15.33 11.78 -17.71
N ILE A 168 14.34 12.49 -17.16
CA ILE A 168 13.63 12.11 -15.94
C ILE A 168 12.50 11.14 -16.32
N THR A 169 12.47 9.97 -15.71
CA THR A 169 11.32 9.08 -15.78
C THR A 169 10.49 9.23 -14.50
N VAL A 170 9.29 9.77 -14.62
CA VAL A 170 8.33 9.87 -13.51
C VAL A 170 7.72 8.52 -13.23
N VAL A 171 7.63 8.15 -11.96
CA VAL A 171 6.95 6.93 -11.49
C VAL A 171 5.77 7.33 -10.61
N HIS A 172 4.58 6.92 -10.99
CA HIS A 172 3.33 7.23 -10.28
C HIS A 172 2.54 5.97 -9.94
N ARG A 173 1.47 6.11 -9.18
CA ARG A 173 0.59 4.99 -8.84
C ARG A 173 -0.32 4.63 -10.01
N SER A 174 -0.59 3.34 -10.19
CA SER A 174 -1.41 2.82 -11.29
C SER A 174 -2.84 2.45 -10.90
N GLU A 175 -3.17 2.48 -9.62
CA GLU A 175 -4.49 2.16 -9.06
C GLU A 175 -5.06 3.32 -8.22
N GLY A 176 -6.28 3.17 -7.72
CA GLY A 176 -6.89 4.13 -6.78
C GLY A 176 -6.11 4.21 -5.46
N SER A 177 -5.31 5.26 -5.30
CA SER A 177 -4.30 5.42 -4.26
C SER A 177 -4.58 6.63 -3.38
N GLY A 178 -4.66 6.39 -2.06
CA GLY A 178 -4.70 7.48 -1.08
C GLY A 178 -3.41 8.30 -1.08
N THR A 179 -2.25 7.65 -1.25
CA THR A 179 -0.95 8.34 -1.39
C THR A 179 -0.96 9.30 -2.59
N SER A 180 -1.56 8.90 -3.73
CA SER A 180 -1.78 9.80 -4.87
C SER A 180 -2.75 10.92 -4.53
N ALA A 181 -3.83 10.64 -3.79
CA ALA A 181 -4.78 11.68 -3.40
C ALA A 181 -4.11 12.78 -2.57
N VAL A 182 -3.29 12.41 -1.57
CA VAL A 182 -2.50 13.35 -0.76
C VAL A 182 -1.49 14.11 -1.61
N PHE A 183 -0.75 13.40 -2.47
CA PHE A 183 0.28 14.02 -3.31
C PHE A 183 -0.32 15.00 -4.33
N THR A 184 -1.40 14.63 -5.00
CA THR A 184 -2.05 15.48 -6.01
C THR A 184 -2.82 16.64 -5.39
N ASP A 185 -3.32 16.50 -4.16
CA ASP A 185 -3.86 17.62 -3.37
C ASP A 185 -2.77 18.64 -3.06
N TYR A 186 -1.59 18.17 -2.63
CA TYR A 186 -0.43 19.04 -2.45
C TYR A 186 -0.05 19.75 -3.74
N LEU A 187 0.08 19.03 -4.87
CA LEU A 187 0.41 19.63 -6.16
C LEU A 187 -0.64 20.66 -6.63
N SER A 188 -1.93 20.41 -6.34
CA SER A 188 -3.02 21.34 -6.64
C SER A 188 -2.97 22.63 -5.78
N LYS A 189 -2.43 22.55 -4.58
CA LYS A 189 -2.25 23.70 -3.68
C LYS A 189 -1.07 24.58 -4.10
N VAL A 190 -0.01 23.99 -4.63
CA VAL A 190 1.23 24.68 -4.96
C VAL A 190 1.37 25.05 -6.44
N SER A 191 0.52 24.52 -7.32
CA SER A 191 0.56 24.79 -8.76
C SER A 191 -0.86 25.00 -9.31
N PRO A 192 -1.21 26.23 -9.69
CA PRO A 192 -2.48 26.51 -10.37
C PRO A 192 -2.66 25.71 -11.66
N GLU A 193 -1.57 25.52 -12.43
CA GLU A 193 -1.59 24.75 -13.67
C GLU A 193 -1.88 23.26 -13.40
N TRP A 194 -1.28 22.67 -12.35
CA TRP A 194 -1.63 21.32 -11.94
C TRP A 194 -3.10 21.20 -11.57
N LYS A 195 -3.58 22.15 -10.75
CA LYS A 195 -4.97 22.20 -10.28
C LYS A 195 -5.96 22.23 -11.45
N GLU A 196 -5.66 23.02 -12.49
CA GLU A 196 -6.52 23.17 -13.67
C GLU A 196 -6.46 21.93 -14.59
N LYS A 197 -5.26 21.41 -14.86
CA LYS A 197 -5.06 20.36 -15.86
C LYS A 197 -5.26 18.95 -15.34
N VAL A 198 -4.94 18.69 -14.09
CA VAL A 198 -4.92 17.35 -13.50
C VAL A 198 -5.85 17.26 -12.29
N GLY A 199 -5.76 18.24 -11.37
CA GLY A 199 -6.53 18.27 -10.14
C GLY A 199 -6.01 17.31 -9.07
N ALA A 200 -6.81 17.14 -8.00
CA ALA A 200 -6.54 16.26 -6.86
C ALA A 200 -7.44 15.03 -6.88
N GLY A 201 -6.88 13.88 -6.56
CA GLY A 201 -7.67 12.66 -6.44
C GLY A 201 -6.83 11.38 -6.38
N PRO A 202 -7.48 10.26 -6.06
CA PRO A 202 -6.81 8.98 -5.93
C PRO A 202 -6.39 8.35 -7.27
N SER A 203 -6.98 8.78 -8.39
CA SER A 203 -6.74 8.23 -9.73
C SER A 203 -6.71 9.36 -10.76
N PRO A 204 -5.72 10.27 -10.69
CA PRO A 204 -5.60 11.36 -11.64
C PRO A 204 -5.17 10.85 -13.01
N SER A 205 -5.44 11.64 -14.06
CA SER A 205 -4.87 11.41 -15.40
C SER A 205 -3.43 11.93 -15.41
N TRP A 206 -2.47 11.06 -15.18
CA TRP A 206 -1.05 11.46 -15.12
C TRP A 206 -0.56 11.95 -16.48
N PRO A 207 0.02 13.17 -16.55
CA PRO A 207 0.51 13.73 -17.81
C PRO A 207 1.69 12.96 -18.41
N VAL A 208 2.56 12.41 -17.55
CA VAL A 208 3.79 11.70 -17.92
C VAL A 208 4.08 10.58 -16.92
N GLY A 209 4.92 9.65 -17.32
CA GLY A 209 5.48 8.64 -16.42
C GLY A 209 4.99 7.23 -16.67
N ILE A 210 5.39 6.34 -15.77
CA ILE A 210 5.04 4.92 -15.75
C ILE A 210 4.35 4.58 -14.43
N GLY A 211 3.41 3.63 -14.48
CA GLY A 211 2.64 3.21 -13.32
C GLY A 211 3.32 2.12 -12.49
N GLY A 212 3.32 2.28 -11.16
CA GLY A 212 3.67 1.24 -10.19
C GLY A 212 2.48 0.92 -9.30
N LYS A 213 2.17 -0.36 -9.09
CA LYS A 213 1.08 -0.77 -8.22
C LYS A 213 1.52 -0.72 -6.75
N GLY A 214 0.82 0.03 -5.93
CA GLY A 214 1.12 0.21 -4.51
C GLY A 214 2.35 1.09 -4.26
N ASN A 215 2.61 1.42 -3.00
CA ASN A 215 3.89 2.01 -2.60
C ASN A 215 5.03 1.03 -2.93
N GLU A 216 4.79 -0.27 -2.82
CA GLU A 216 5.71 -1.36 -3.18
C GLU A 216 6.15 -1.27 -4.64
N GLY A 217 5.20 -1.12 -5.56
CA GLY A 217 5.48 -1.05 -6.99
C GLY A 217 6.22 0.21 -7.39
N VAL A 218 5.85 1.38 -6.85
CA VAL A 218 6.59 2.63 -7.08
C VAL A 218 8.00 2.52 -6.52
N THR A 219 8.17 2.03 -5.29
CA THR A 219 9.47 1.79 -4.67
C THR A 219 10.34 0.85 -5.53
N GLY A 220 9.75 -0.26 -6.00
CA GLY A 220 10.46 -1.21 -6.86
C GLY A 220 10.91 -0.61 -8.19
N GLN A 221 10.04 0.18 -8.84
CA GLN A 221 10.36 0.88 -10.08
C GLN A 221 11.51 1.89 -9.88
N VAL A 222 11.41 2.75 -8.86
CA VAL A 222 12.44 3.74 -8.56
C VAL A 222 13.76 3.05 -8.23
N LYS A 223 13.75 2.02 -7.39
CA LYS A 223 14.95 1.31 -6.97
C LYS A 223 15.73 0.67 -8.13
N ASN A 224 14.99 0.11 -9.09
CA ASN A 224 15.57 -0.70 -10.15
C ASN A 224 15.76 0.04 -11.49
N THR A 225 15.22 1.26 -11.62
CA THR A 225 15.28 2.02 -12.86
C THR A 225 16.08 3.31 -12.65
N PRO A 226 17.24 3.49 -13.26
CA PRO A 226 18.01 4.73 -13.16
C PRO A 226 17.24 5.94 -13.70
N ASN A 227 17.57 7.11 -13.20
CA ASN A 227 17.01 8.41 -13.61
C ASN A 227 15.49 8.56 -13.36
N THR A 228 14.96 7.80 -12.42
CA THR A 228 13.55 7.90 -12.03
C THR A 228 13.36 8.85 -10.86
N ILE A 229 12.16 9.43 -10.80
CA ILE A 229 11.60 10.17 -9.66
C ILE A 229 10.20 9.65 -9.39
N GLY A 230 9.82 9.51 -8.13
CA GLY A 230 8.50 9.05 -7.73
C GLY A 230 8.12 9.58 -6.35
N TYR A 231 6.97 9.17 -5.86
CA TYR A 231 6.50 9.50 -4.51
C TYR A 231 6.01 8.23 -3.82
N VAL A 232 6.35 8.10 -2.54
CA VAL A 232 5.98 6.96 -1.70
C VAL A 232 5.76 7.43 -0.26
N GLU A 233 5.18 6.57 0.56
CA GLU A 233 5.22 6.77 2.01
C GLU A 233 6.66 6.57 2.52
N LEU A 234 7.06 7.36 3.52
CA LEU A 234 8.43 7.47 4.04
C LEU A 234 9.03 6.13 4.46
N ALA A 235 8.27 5.24 5.11
CA ALA A 235 8.79 3.94 5.55
C ALA A 235 9.29 3.09 4.37
N TYR A 236 8.63 3.17 3.21
CA TYR A 236 9.07 2.47 2.01
C TYR A 236 10.42 2.97 1.49
N ALA A 237 10.61 4.29 1.48
CA ALA A 237 11.90 4.87 1.10
C ALA A 237 13.00 4.46 2.07
N VAL A 238 12.75 4.57 3.38
CA VAL A 238 13.71 4.23 4.43
C VAL A 238 14.08 2.73 4.40
N GLN A 239 13.10 1.85 4.38
CA GLN A 239 13.32 0.39 4.39
C GLN A 239 14.09 -0.08 3.13
N ASN A 240 13.88 0.58 2.02
CA ASN A 240 14.54 0.26 0.75
C ASN A 240 15.82 1.07 0.49
N LYS A 241 16.22 1.94 1.44
CA LYS A 241 17.41 2.80 1.35
C LYS A 241 17.38 3.68 0.09
N LEU A 242 16.20 4.15 -0.28
CA LEU A 242 16.05 5.10 -1.37
C LEU A 242 16.34 6.52 -0.86
N PRO A 243 17.02 7.35 -1.67
CA PRO A 243 17.19 8.76 -1.33
C PRO A 243 15.84 9.48 -1.33
N VAL A 244 15.72 10.43 -0.43
CA VAL A 244 14.54 11.29 -0.29
C VAL A 244 14.96 12.73 -0.51
N ALA A 245 14.23 13.43 -1.38
CA ALA A 245 14.46 14.82 -1.66
C ALA A 245 14.01 15.73 -0.52
N LEU A 246 14.65 16.86 -0.37
CA LEU A 246 14.21 17.94 0.52
C LEU A 246 13.27 18.87 -0.25
N VAL A 247 12.09 19.10 0.29
CA VAL A 247 11.10 19.99 -0.32
C VAL A 247 11.03 21.29 0.47
N LYS A 248 11.03 22.42 -0.23
CA LYS A 248 10.94 23.74 0.37
C LYS A 248 9.56 23.95 0.98
N ASN A 249 9.51 24.36 2.24
CA ASN A 249 8.27 24.71 2.93
C ASN A 249 7.86 26.18 2.65
N SER A 250 6.70 26.59 3.18
CA SER A 250 6.18 27.97 3.06
C SER A 250 7.09 29.05 3.66
N ASN A 251 7.97 28.68 4.59
CA ASN A 251 8.95 29.58 5.20
C ASN A 251 10.27 29.66 4.39
N GLY A 252 10.34 28.97 3.24
CA GLY A 252 11.53 28.96 2.38
C GLY A 252 12.63 28.00 2.82
N ALA A 253 12.42 27.21 3.87
CA ALA A 253 13.39 26.22 4.33
C ALA A 253 13.18 24.86 3.64
N PHE A 254 14.28 24.20 3.24
CA PHE A 254 14.22 22.81 2.78
C PHE A 254 14.08 21.88 3.98
N VAL A 255 13.01 21.07 3.97
CA VAL A 255 12.64 20.21 5.08
C VAL A 255 12.99 18.76 4.76
N GLU A 256 13.68 18.13 5.69
CA GLU A 256 13.86 16.68 5.67
C GLU A 256 12.66 15.98 6.32
N PRO A 257 12.00 15.04 5.60
CA PRO A 257 10.93 14.27 6.21
C PRO A 257 11.51 13.31 7.25
N SER A 258 10.95 13.38 8.45
CA SER A 258 11.31 12.54 9.60
C SER A 258 10.07 12.30 10.46
N ILE A 259 10.17 11.40 11.43
CA ILE A 259 9.10 11.19 12.41
C ILE A 259 8.79 12.48 13.14
N ASP A 260 9.83 13.22 13.54
CA ASP A 260 9.67 14.50 14.26
C ASP A 260 8.99 15.57 13.40
N SER A 261 9.39 15.71 12.13
CA SER A 261 8.77 16.68 11.23
C SER A 261 7.32 16.34 10.88
N VAL A 262 6.97 15.04 10.81
CA VAL A 262 5.59 14.58 10.61
C VAL A 262 4.74 14.83 11.86
N THR A 263 5.31 14.63 13.05
CA THR A 263 4.61 14.87 14.31
C THR A 263 4.37 16.34 14.56
N ALA A 264 5.25 17.21 14.05
CA ALA A 264 5.15 18.66 14.21
C ALA A 264 4.22 19.34 13.19
N ALA A 265 3.82 18.63 12.13
CA ALA A 265 2.94 19.15 11.07
C ALA A 265 1.47 18.97 11.42
#